data_8e3f30c5f8cef03a2e6e11c2d116ef51
#
_entry.id   8e3f30c5f8cef03a2e6e11c2d116ef51
#
_cell.length_a   1.000
_cell.length_b   1.000
_cell.length_c   1.000
_cell.angle_alpha   90.00
_cell.angle_beta   90.00
_cell.angle_gamma   90.00
#
_symmetry.space_group_name_H-M   'P 1'
#
loop_
_entity.id
_entity.type
_entity.pdbx_description
1 polymer ?
#
loop_
_entity_poly.entity_id
_entity_poly.type
_entity_poly.pdbx_seq_one_letter_code
_entity_poly.pdbx_strand_id
1 'polypeptide(L)'
;MQKSSIRRAAMAMAALSATLVMTACQPGDTDTGSDVSSQTPTATASPTSSGSTGSSGSTGSTGSTGSTGSSGPAGTGVKTCAAASLKAIAYQAADRPQGTGTGAAVVQFTNTTSKACVLQGHPTVAGAANGSPELNVPLKVTPTGSASPVTLSPGGQAWLKLTFVQVQGEGDGYCESGSAPVIYPTMVIGLPGAGKHQVALDDGQFAECDGTLTATAVTATKPS
;
A
#
# COMPACT_ATOMS: atom_id res chain seq x y z
N MET A 1 12.31 -48.60 -19.71
CA MET A 1 13.70 -48.17 -19.77
C MET A 1 13.86 -47.22 -20.97
N GLN A 2 13.84 -45.91 -20.73
CA GLN A 2 14.09 -44.91 -21.75
C GLN A 2 15.03 -43.87 -21.18
N LYS A 3 16.26 -43.83 -21.71
CA LYS A 3 17.36 -42.93 -21.35
C LYS A 3 17.13 -41.58 -22.06
N SER A 4 16.85 -40.53 -21.31
CA SER A 4 16.78 -39.17 -21.82
C SER A 4 18.17 -38.54 -21.83
N SER A 5 18.64 -38.19 -23.02
CA SER A 5 19.91 -37.55 -23.31
C SER A 5 19.86 -36.05 -22.94
N ILE A 6 20.73 -35.65 -22.05
CA ILE A 6 20.95 -34.25 -21.69
C ILE A 6 21.82 -33.62 -22.77
N ARG A 7 21.26 -32.70 -23.54
CA ARG A 7 22.05 -31.83 -24.44
C ARG A 7 22.45 -30.58 -23.71
N ARG A 8 23.74 -30.48 -23.38
CA ARG A 8 24.36 -29.24 -22.88
C ARG A 8 24.60 -28.32 -24.07
N ALA A 9 23.89 -27.18 -24.11
CA ALA A 9 24.20 -26.09 -25.01
C ALA A 9 25.12 -25.10 -24.25
N ALA A 10 26.35 -24.99 -24.71
CA ALA A 10 27.29 -23.97 -24.29
C ALA A 10 26.99 -22.68 -25.07
N MET A 11 26.58 -21.60 -24.37
CA MET A 11 26.49 -20.28 -24.99
C MET A 11 27.73 -19.47 -24.62
N ALA A 12 28.44 -19.06 -25.64
CA ALA A 12 29.59 -18.16 -25.58
C ALA A 12 29.10 -16.74 -25.29
N MET A 13 29.66 -16.10 -24.27
CA MET A 13 29.45 -14.69 -23.99
C MET A 13 30.40 -13.84 -24.84
N ALA A 14 29.84 -13.01 -25.72
CA ALA A 14 30.56 -11.92 -26.37
C ALA A 14 30.40 -10.64 -25.51
N ALA A 15 31.49 -10.18 -24.92
CA ALA A 15 31.55 -8.91 -24.23
C ALA A 15 31.74 -7.77 -25.21
N LEU A 16 30.73 -6.90 -25.36
CA LEU A 16 30.84 -5.63 -26.06
C LEU A 16 31.03 -4.50 -25.01
N SER A 17 32.26 -4.00 -24.94
CA SER A 17 32.61 -2.82 -24.15
C SER A 17 32.26 -1.56 -24.92
N ALA A 18 31.24 -0.82 -24.51
CA ALA A 18 30.92 0.50 -25.00
C ALA A 18 31.51 1.56 -24.06
N THR A 19 32.53 2.28 -24.53
CA THR A 19 33.10 3.46 -23.85
C THR A 19 32.22 4.68 -24.10
N LEU A 20 31.58 5.18 -23.05
CA LEU A 20 30.85 6.47 -23.07
C LEU A 20 31.81 7.61 -22.76
N VAL A 21 32.04 8.45 -23.75
CA VAL A 21 32.74 9.73 -23.63
C VAL A 21 31.77 10.76 -23.05
N MET A 22 32.02 11.21 -21.83
CA MET A 22 31.28 12.32 -21.22
C MET A 22 31.87 13.64 -21.72
N THR A 23 31.12 14.37 -22.52
CA THR A 23 31.39 15.75 -22.87
C THR A 23 30.82 16.65 -21.80
N ALA A 24 31.69 17.26 -21.00
CA ALA A 24 31.32 18.28 -20.01
C ALA A 24 31.03 19.60 -20.75
N CYS A 25 29.79 20.08 -20.64
CA CYS A 25 29.47 21.47 -21.00
C CYS A 25 29.66 22.34 -19.77
N GLN A 26 30.61 23.29 -19.87
CA GLN A 26 30.91 24.31 -18.90
C GLN A 26 29.97 25.49 -19.15
N PRO A 27 29.28 26.04 -18.14
CA PRO A 27 28.54 27.29 -18.30
C PRO A 27 29.52 28.48 -18.23
N GLY A 28 29.50 29.29 -19.26
CA GLY A 28 30.24 30.53 -19.32
C GLY A 28 29.59 31.64 -18.49
N ASP A 29 30.42 32.32 -17.75
CA ASP A 29 30.13 33.60 -17.10
C ASP A 29 29.78 34.68 -18.12
N THR A 30 28.72 35.40 -17.88
CA THR A 30 28.55 36.76 -18.38
C THR A 30 27.91 37.61 -17.28
N ASP A 31 28.77 38.40 -16.65
CA ASP A 31 28.46 39.60 -15.89
C ASP A 31 27.55 40.54 -16.67
N THR A 32 26.51 41.02 -16.06
CA THR A 32 26.10 42.42 -16.14
C THR A 32 25.13 42.74 -14.99
N GLY A 33 25.53 43.67 -14.14
CA GLY A 33 24.84 44.10 -12.95
C GLY A 33 23.53 44.86 -13.19
N SER A 34 22.79 44.97 -12.17
CA SER A 34 22.05 46.16 -11.71
C SER A 34 21.43 45.91 -10.36
N ASP A 35 21.79 46.80 -9.46
CA ASP A 35 21.21 47.11 -8.16
C ASP A 35 19.68 47.03 -8.13
N VAL A 36 19.10 46.67 -6.98
CA VAL A 36 18.24 47.53 -6.17
C VAL A 36 17.61 46.74 -4.98
N SER A 37 17.87 47.28 -3.80
CA SER A 37 17.03 47.40 -2.60
C SER A 37 16.74 46.16 -1.74
N SER A 38 17.46 46.15 -0.65
CA SER A 38 17.03 45.73 0.69
C SER A 38 15.62 46.17 1.05
N GLN A 39 14.79 45.24 1.47
CA GLN A 39 13.73 45.56 2.42
C GLN A 39 13.59 44.40 3.43
N THR A 40 14.04 44.69 4.62
CA THR A 40 13.75 43.98 5.86
C THR A 40 12.33 44.34 6.30
N PRO A 41 11.47 43.46 6.65
CA PRO A 41 10.37 43.79 7.56
C PRO A 41 10.68 43.30 8.98
N THR A 42 10.74 44.26 9.80
CA THR A 42 10.72 44.36 11.24
C THR A 42 9.72 43.41 11.91
N ALA A 43 10.20 42.78 12.96
CA ALA A 43 9.38 42.10 13.97
C ALA A 43 8.47 43.13 14.67
N THR A 44 7.20 42.77 14.82
CA THR A 44 6.32 43.48 15.77
C THR A 44 5.62 42.48 16.65
N ALA A 45 5.72 42.80 17.92
CA ALA A 45 5.41 42.08 19.11
C ALA A 45 3.92 41.67 19.29
N SER A 46 3.77 40.67 20.13
CA SER A 46 2.54 40.22 20.82
C SER A 46 1.77 41.34 21.52
N PRO A 47 0.49 41.11 21.79
CA PRO A 47 0.01 41.45 23.13
C PRO A 47 -0.59 40.24 23.86
N THR A 48 -0.15 40.11 25.08
CA THR A 48 -0.71 39.40 26.21
C THR A 48 -2.01 40.06 26.67
N SER A 49 -3.01 39.28 26.99
CA SER A 49 -4.01 39.61 28.04
C SER A 49 -4.74 38.31 28.41
N SER A 50 -4.49 37.80 29.55
CA SER A 50 -5.00 37.91 30.88
C SER A 50 -6.50 37.75 31.01
N GLY A 51 -6.88 36.67 31.74
CA GLY A 51 -7.95 36.69 32.72
C GLY A 51 -9.29 36.14 32.32
N SER A 52 -9.73 35.05 32.88
CA SER A 52 -10.66 35.11 34.00
C SER A 52 -11.03 33.73 34.51
N THR A 53 -10.89 33.56 35.77
CA THR A 53 -11.42 32.58 36.69
C THR A 53 -12.93 32.44 36.58
N GLY A 54 -13.43 31.19 36.70
CA GLY A 54 -14.84 30.89 36.84
C GLY A 54 -15.01 29.47 37.36
N SER A 55 -15.20 29.38 38.63
CA SER A 55 -15.35 28.27 39.55
C SER A 55 -16.71 27.56 39.45
N SER A 56 -16.73 26.30 39.87
CA SER A 56 -17.79 25.60 40.63
C SER A 56 -18.91 24.88 39.90
N GLY A 57 -19.07 23.62 40.35
CA GLY A 57 -20.35 22.94 40.44
C GLY A 57 -20.34 21.57 39.77
N SER A 58 -19.97 20.55 40.42
CA SER A 58 -20.69 19.68 41.34
C SER A 58 -21.66 18.69 40.70
N THR A 59 -21.42 17.44 41.10
CA THR A 59 -22.34 16.32 41.29
C THR A 59 -22.90 15.58 40.06
N GLY A 60 -22.40 14.38 39.84
CA GLY A 60 -23.15 13.15 40.05
C GLY A 60 -24.10 12.75 38.93
N SER A 61 -23.74 11.72 38.20
CA SER A 61 -24.69 10.63 37.99
C SER A 61 -23.97 9.40 37.44
N THR A 62 -23.96 8.38 38.24
CA THR A 62 -23.79 6.98 37.83
C THR A 62 -24.77 6.62 36.73
N GLY A 63 -24.24 6.29 35.57
CA GLY A 63 -24.98 5.72 34.44
C GLY A 63 -24.13 4.64 33.78
N SER A 64 -24.10 3.48 34.43
CA SER A 64 -23.62 2.24 33.84
C SER A 64 -24.61 1.83 32.75
N THR A 65 -24.34 2.17 31.50
CA THR A 65 -24.98 1.51 30.35
C THR A 65 -24.01 0.54 29.78
N GLY A 66 -24.30 -0.73 30.04
CA GLY A 66 -23.60 -1.88 29.50
C GLY A 66 -23.52 -1.79 27.98
N SER A 67 -22.28 -1.73 27.49
CA SER A 67 -21.99 -2.05 26.13
C SER A 67 -22.27 -3.54 25.95
N THR A 68 -23.41 -3.85 25.36
CA THR A 68 -23.71 -5.19 24.85
C THR A 68 -22.65 -5.51 23.78
N GLY A 69 -21.59 -6.17 24.21
CA GLY A 69 -20.66 -6.82 23.34
C GLY A 69 -21.43 -7.81 22.48
N SER A 70 -21.52 -7.55 21.21
CA SER A 70 -21.95 -8.54 20.22
C SER A 70 -21.00 -9.73 20.32
N SER A 71 -21.46 -10.77 20.98
CA SER A 71 -20.81 -12.08 21.02
C SER A 71 -20.91 -12.68 19.63
N GLY A 72 -19.93 -12.38 18.78
CA GLY A 72 -19.68 -13.19 17.59
C GLY A 72 -19.37 -14.64 18.00
N PRO A 73 -19.58 -15.62 17.12
CA PRO A 73 -19.46 -17.05 17.45
C PRO A 73 -18.10 -17.33 18.08
N ALA A 74 -18.12 -18.05 19.18
CA ALA A 74 -16.95 -18.50 19.93
C ALA A 74 -16.07 -19.41 19.06
N GLY A 75 -15.24 -18.82 18.24
CA GLY A 75 -14.15 -19.49 17.54
C GLY A 75 -12.89 -19.41 18.40
N THR A 76 -12.35 -20.57 18.70
CA THR A 76 -11.00 -20.83 19.22
C THR A 76 -10.29 -19.61 19.79
N GLY A 77 -9.91 -19.59 21.06
CA GLY A 77 -9.35 -18.44 21.80
C GLY A 77 -8.08 -17.80 21.21
N VAL A 78 -7.91 -17.85 19.90
CA VAL A 78 -6.83 -17.24 19.10
C VAL A 78 -7.23 -15.81 18.76
N LYS A 79 -6.41 -14.85 19.16
CA LYS A 79 -6.66 -13.42 18.95
C LYS A 79 -6.43 -13.03 17.48
N THR A 80 -7.09 -11.96 17.03
CA THR A 80 -6.79 -11.32 15.75
C THR A 80 -5.34 -10.88 15.71
N CYS A 81 -4.70 -11.04 14.54
CA CYS A 81 -3.33 -10.56 14.33
C CYS A 81 -3.26 -9.04 14.49
N ALA A 82 -2.31 -8.56 15.27
CA ALA A 82 -2.01 -7.12 15.31
C ALA A 82 -1.20 -6.71 14.08
N ALA A 83 -1.29 -5.45 13.66
CA ALA A 83 -0.53 -4.94 12.51
C ALA A 83 0.99 -5.21 12.66
N ALA A 84 1.56 -4.94 13.81
CA ALA A 84 2.97 -5.18 14.10
C ALA A 84 3.38 -6.67 14.13
N SER A 85 2.41 -7.57 14.15
CA SER A 85 2.64 -9.03 14.11
C SER A 85 2.76 -9.58 12.69
N LEU A 86 2.49 -8.76 11.71
CA LEU A 86 2.41 -9.17 10.31
C LEU A 86 3.46 -8.45 9.46
N LYS A 87 4.12 -9.22 8.61
CA LYS A 87 4.85 -8.69 7.47
C LYS A 87 3.95 -8.80 6.25
N ALA A 88 3.73 -7.71 5.54
CA ALA A 88 2.99 -7.68 4.29
C ALA A 88 3.93 -7.40 3.12
N ILE A 89 3.70 -8.08 2.01
CA ILE A 89 4.35 -7.83 0.71
C ILE A 89 3.29 -7.91 -0.39
N ALA A 90 3.53 -7.24 -1.50
CA ALA A 90 2.68 -7.31 -2.68
C ALA A 90 3.51 -7.62 -3.93
N TYR A 91 2.93 -8.37 -4.85
CA TYR A 91 3.54 -8.70 -6.13
C TYR A 91 2.46 -8.90 -7.19
N GLN A 92 2.83 -8.87 -8.45
CA GLN A 92 1.88 -9.12 -9.53
C GLN A 92 1.37 -10.56 -9.50
N ALA A 93 0.08 -10.76 -9.76
CA ALA A 93 -0.49 -12.09 -9.89
C ALA A 93 0.07 -12.77 -11.14
N ALA A 94 0.38 -14.08 -11.01
CA ALA A 94 0.85 -14.88 -12.14
C ALA A 94 -0.24 -15.01 -13.21
N ASP A 95 -1.48 -15.23 -12.77
CA ASP A 95 -2.64 -15.29 -13.65
C ASP A 95 -3.42 -13.97 -13.56
N ARG A 96 -3.40 -13.21 -14.65
CA ARG A 96 -4.23 -12.03 -14.83
C ARG A 96 -5.51 -12.42 -15.59
N PRO A 97 -6.63 -11.76 -15.34
CA PRO A 97 -7.82 -11.95 -16.18
C PRO A 97 -7.46 -11.76 -17.65
N GLN A 98 -7.98 -12.62 -18.51
CA GLN A 98 -7.78 -12.52 -19.94
C GLN A 98 -8.44 -11.26 -20.46
N GLY A 99 -7.71 -10.51 -21.26
CA GLY A 99 -8.15 -9.24 -21.83
C GLY A 99 -7.15 -8.13 -21.58
N THR A 100 -7.18 -7.14 -22.42
CA THR A 100 -6.40 -5.91 -22.26
C THR A 100 -6.99 -5.08 -21.13
N GLY A 101 -6.15 -4.38 -20.38
CA GLY A 101 -6.59 -3.41 -19.40
C GLY A 101 -6.88 -3.95 -18.00
N THR A 102 -6.67 -5.23 -17.71
CA THR A 102 -6.88 -5.76 -16.37
C THR A 102 -5.56 -6.12 -15.70
N GLY A 103 -5.29 -5.49 -14.57
CA GLY A 103 -4.18 -5.82 -13.67
C GLY A 103 -4.64 -6.67 -12.50
N ALA A 104 -3.73 -7.46 -11.94
CA ALA A 104 -3.98 -8.18 -10.71
C ALA A 104 -2.73 -8.23 -9.82
N ALA A 105 -2.92 -8.02 -8.54
CA ALA A 105 -1.87 -8.09 -7.53
C ALA A 105 -2.25 -9.06 -6.41
N VAL A 106 -1.28 -9.75 -5.87
CA VAL A 106 -1.43 -10.61 -4.70
C VAL A 106 -0.74 -9.93 -3.53
N VAL A 107 -1.46 -9.81 -2.42
CA VAL A 107 -0.88 -9.36 -1.15
C VAL A 107 -0.74 -10.56 -0.24
N GLN A 108 0.46 -10.77 0.28
CA GLN A 108 0.79 -11.84 1.20
C GLN A 108 1.07 -11.27 2.58
N PHE A 109 0.45 -11.85 3.60
CA PHE A 109 0.70 -11.56 5.01
C PHE A 109 1.40 -12.75 5.65
N THR A 110 2.44 -12.49 6.42
CA THR A 110 3.18 -13.51 7.17
C THR A 110 3.16 -13.15 8.66
N ASN A 111 2.74 -14.09 9.50
CA ASN A 111 2.84 -13.93 10.95
C ASN A 111 4.30 -14.01 11.39
N THR A 112 4.84 -12.90 11.88
CA THR A 112 6.26 -12.80 12.30
C THR A 112 6.47 -13.11 13.77
N THR A 113 5.40 -13.44 14.50
CA THR A 113 5.48 -13.72 15.95
C THR A 113 5.56 -15.21 16.24
N SER A 114 5.88 -15.54 17.48
CA SER A 114 5.89 -16.93 18.00
C SER A 114 4.50 -17.43 18.42
N LYS A 115 3.44 -16.65 18.26
CA LYS A 115 2.08 -17.00 18.65
C LYS A 115 1.16 -17.04 17.43
N ALA A 116 0.23 -18.00 17.43
CA ALA A 116 -0.81 -18.03 16.41
C ALA A 116 -1.75 -16.84 16.54
N CYS A 117 -2.25 -16.35 15.40
CA CYS A 117 -3.26 -15.31 15.33
C CYS A 117 -4.21 -15.54 14.14
N VAL A 118 -5.32 -14.81 14.09
CA VAL A 118 -6.36 -14.97 13.06
C VAL A 118 -6.45 -13.72 12.19
N LEU A 119 -6.53 -13.89 10.88
CA LEU A 119 -6.94 -12.89 9.90
C LEU A 119 -8.29 -13.27 9.31
N GLN A 120 -9.12 -12.28 9.00
CA GLN A 120 -10.39 -12.50 8.30
C GLN A 120 -10.87 -11.23 7.60
N GLY A 121 -11.82 -11.40 6.71
CA GLY A 121 -12.55 -10.30 6.08
C GLY A 121 -11.97 -9.88 4.74
N HIS A 122 -12.56 -8.82 4.20
CA HIS A 122 -12.13 -8.17 2.97
C HIS A 122 -11.29 -6.94 3.31
N PRO A 123 -10.30 -6.58 2.48
CA PRO A 123 -9.47 -5.41 2.73
C PRO A 123 -10.18 -4.10 2.40
N THR A 124 -9.71 -3.02 3.00
CA THR A 124 -9.77 -1.69 2.42
C THR A 124 -8.45 -1.42 1.70
N VAL A 125 -8.48 -0.67 0.61
CA VAL A 125 -7.30 -0.35 -0.18
C VAL A 125 -7.24 1.15 -0.43
N ALA A 126 -6.06 1.72 -0.35
CA ALA A 126 -5.80 3.10 -0.72
C ALA A 126 -4.47 3.20 -1.47
N GLY A 127 -4.39 4.05 -2.48
CA GLY A 127 -3.14 4.45 -3.09
C GLY A 127 -2.39 5.42 -2.18
N ALA A 128 -1.07 5.34 -2.12
CA ALA A 128 -0.26 6.17 -1.25
C ALA A 128 1.09 6.54 -1.86
N ALA A 129 1.63 7.68 -1.45
CA ALA A 129 3.00 8.06 -1.72
C ALA A 129 3.98 7.25 -0.86
N ASN A 130 5.25 7.22 -1.26
CA ASN A 130 6.31 6.56 -0.50
C ASN A 130 6.43 7.16 0.91
N GLY A 131 6.41 6.29 1.91
CA GLY A 131 6.67 6.66 3.31
C GLY A 131 5.63 7.57 3.96
N SER A 132 4.49 7.82 3.31
CA SER A 132 3.45 8.70 3.85
C SER A 132 2.07 8.03 3.85
N PRO A 133 1.74 7.25 4.89
CA PRO A 133 0.41 6.65 5.03
C PRO A 133 -0.69 7.72 5.23
N GLU A 134 -0.34 8.96 5.51
CA GLU A 134 -1.30 10.05 5.74
C GLU A 134 -1.84 10.67 4.43
N LEU A 135 -1.12 10.50 3.33
CA LEU A 135 -1.54 10.96 1.99
C LEU A 135 -2.22 9.85 1.19
N ASN A 136 -3.06 9.06 1.84
CA ASN A 136 -3.76 7.96 1.22
C ASN A 136 -4.96 8.44 0.43
N VAL A 137 -5.09 7.94 -0.80
CA VAL A 137 -6.28 8.10 -1.63
C VAL A 137 -7.10 6.82 -1.56
N PRO A 138 -8.24 6.79 -0.85
CA PRO A 138 -9.06 5.60 -0.76
C PRO A 138 -9.57 5.17 -2.14
N LEU A 139 -9.47 3.87 -2.44
CA LEU A 139 -10.04 3.27 -3.63
C LEU A 139 -11.37 2.59 -3.28
N LYS A 140 -12.29 2.59 -4.23
CA LYS A 140 -13.56 1.88 -4.07
C LYS A 140 -13.33 0.37 -4.24
N VAL A 141 -13.44 -0.38 -3.16
CA VAL A 141 -13.25 -1.83 -3.15
C VAL A 141 -14.59 -2.54 -3.28
N THR A 142 -14.70 -3.43 -4.28
CA THR A 142 -15.80 -4.38 -4.41
C THR A 142 -15.34 -5.73 -3.87
N PRO A 143 -15.89 -6.21 -2.74
CA PRO A 143 -15.49 -7.49 -2.15
C PRO A 143 -15.94 -8.66 -3.01
N THR A 144 -15.11 -9.71 -3.10
CA THR A 144 -15.43 -10.96 -3.79
C THR A 144 -15.12 -12.17 -2.92
N GLY A 145 -15.88 -13.22 -3.09
CA GLY A 145 -15.76 -14.45 -2.28
C GLY A 145 -16.27 -14.28 -0.86
N SER A 146 -16.31 -15.38 -0.13
CA SER A 146 -16.77 -15.42 1.26
C SER A 146 -15.61 -15.25 2.23
N ALA A 147 -15.80 -14.39 3.23
CA ALA A 147 -14.80 -14.18 4.27
C ALA A 147 -14.89 -15.27 5.34
N SER A 148 -13.83 -16.05 5.50
CA SER A 148 -13.68 -17.04 6.57
C SER A 148 -12.44 -16.71 7.41
N PRO A 149 -12.44 -17.03 8.71
CA PRO A 149 -11.26 -16.88 9.55
C PRO A 149 -10.10 -17.76 9.06
N VAL A 150 -8.90 -17.18 8.96
CA VAL A 150 -7.65 -17.86 8.61
C VAL A 150 -6.73 -17.81 9.81
N THR A 151 -6.42 -18.94 10.41
CA THR A 151 -5.48 -19.04 11.52
C THR A 151 -4.05 -19.11 10.98
N LEU A 152 -3.20 -18.18 11.40
CA LEU A 152 -1.79 -18.14 11.06
C LEU A 152 -0.95 -18.64 12.24
N SER A 153 -0.35 -19.82 12.10
CA SER A 153 0.72 -20.27 13.00
C SER A 153 1.95 -19.33 12.89
N PRO A 154 2.93 -19.44 13.80
CA PRO A 154 4.21 -18.74 13.63
C PRO A 154 4.82 -19.03 12.25
N GLY A 155 5.16 -17.98 11.50
CA GLY A 155 5.61 -18.08 10.11
C GLY A 155 4.53 -18.43 9.09
N GLY A 156 3.28 -18.67 9.54
CA GLY A 156 2.15 -18.96 8.68
C GLY A 156 1.78 -17.78 7.79
N GLN A 157 1.21 -18.07 6.63
CA GLN A 157 0.90 -17.09 5.59
C GLN A 157 -0.59 -17.08 5.23
N ALA A 158 -1.05 -15.92 4.80
CA ALA A 158 -2.36 -15.72 4.18
C ALA A 158 -2.23 -14.74 3.02
N TRP A 159 -3.21 -14.79 2.12
CA TRP A 159 -3.18 -14.02 0.89
C TRP A 159 -4.53 -13.36 0.61
N LEU A 160 -4.50 -12.34 -0.22
CA LEU A 160 -5.67 -11.82 -0.93
C LEU A 160 -5.24 -11.42 -2.36
N LYS A 161 -6.21 -11.35 -3.27
CA LYS A 161 -5.99 -10.90 -4.65
C LYS A 161 -6.77 -9.62 -4.89
N LEU A 162 -6.11 -8.65 -5.48
CA LEU A 162 -6.67 -7.40 -5.98
C LEU A 162 -6.77 -7.50 -7.50
N THR A 163 -7.86 -7.05 -8.09
CA THR A 163 -8.04 -6.95 -9.54
C THR A 163 -8.56 -5.57 -9.87
N PHE A 164 -7.93 -4.88 -10.82
CA PHE A 164 -8.19 -3.49 -11.14
C PHE A 164 -8.05 -3.22 -12.64
N VAL A 165 -8.58 -2.11 -13.11
CA VAL A 165 -8.34 -1.63 -14.48
C VAL A 165 -6.95 -1.02 -14.50
N GLN A 166 -6.07 -1.60 -15.33
CA GLN A 166 -4.68 -1.18 -15.44
C GLN A 166 -4.53 -0.08 -16.50
N VAL A 167 -3.65 0.86 -16.23
CA VAL A 167 -3.21 1.86 -17.20
C VAL A 167 -2.57 1.17 -18.40
N GLN A 168 -2.97 1.58 -19.61
CA GLN A 168 -2.50 1.05 -20.88
C GLN A 168 -1.43 1.93 -21.50
N GLY A 169 -0.62 1.35 -22.39
CA GLY A 169 0.41 2.06 -23.16
C GLY A 169 1.71 2.26 -22.40
N GLU A 170 2.62 2.95 -23.05
CA GLU A 170 3.93 3.37 -22.53
C GLU A 170 3.93 4.88 -22.24
N GLY A 171 4.90 5.34 -21.47
CA GLY A 171 5.01 6.75 -21.09
C GLY A 171 3.94 7.16 -20.11
N ASP A 172 3.16 8.19 -20.44
CA ASP A 172 2.10 8.71 -19.55
C ASP A 172 0.88 7.78 -19.44
N GLY A 173 0.77 6.80 -20.35
CA GLY A 173 -0.31 5.84 -20.38
C GLY A 173 -1.70 6.45 -20.64
N TYR A 174 -2.71 5.60 -20.71
CA TYR A 174 -4.12 6.03 -20.81
C TYR A 174 -5.06 5.01 -20.18
N CYS A 175 -6.26 5.44 -19.86
CA CYS A 175 -7.37 4.60 -19.41
C CYS A 175 -8.39 4.44 -20.52
N GLU A 176 -8.85 3.21 -20.80
CA GLU A 176 -9.88 2.95 -21.81
C GLU A 176 -11.21 3.66 -21.49
N SER A 177 -11.49 3.88 -20.22
CA SER A 177 -12.65 4.64 -19.75
C SER A 177 -12.59 6.13 -20.08
N GLY A 178 -11.41 6.65 -20.47
CA GLY A 178 -11.16 8.07 -20.66
C GLY A 178 -10.85 8.84 -19.37
N SER A 179 -10.83 8.18 -18.21
CA SER A 179 -10.35 8.78 -16.97
C SER A 179 -8.83 9.03 -17.02
N ALA A 180 -8.34 9.94 -16.18
CA ALA A 180 -6.91 10.16 -16.06
C ALA A 180 -6.25 8.95 -15.36
N PRO A 181 -5.12 8.43 -15.88
CA PRO A 181 -4.32 7.44 -15.20
C PRO A 181 -3.84 7.92 -13.84
N VAL A 182 -3.85 7.03 -12.84
CA VAL A 182 -3.30 7.33 -11.53
C VAL A 182 -2.24 6.29 -11.18
N ILE A 183 -1.09 6.78 -10.72
CA ILE A 183 0.07 5.95 -10.40
C ILE A 183 0.46 6.19 -8.95
N TYR A 184 0.44 5.13 -8.17
CA TYR A 184 0.84 5.15 -6.77
C TYR A 184 2.12 4.32 -6.57
N PRO A 185 3.15 4.86 -5.93
CA PRO A 185 4.35 4.08 -5.61
C PRO A 185 4.07 2.97 -4.59
N THR A 186 3.03 3.12 -3.78
CA THR A 186 2.63 2.13 -2.77
C THR A 186 1.12 2.04 -2.63
N MET A 187 0.66 0.96 -2.02
CA MET A 187 -0.72 0.78 -1.55
C MET A 187 -0.75 0.65 -0.04
N VAL A 188 -1.83 1.08 0.58
CA VAL A 188 -2.15 0.79 1.98
C VAL A 188 -3.31 -0.19 2.03
N ILE A 189 -3.04 -1.36 2.57
CA ILE A 189 -4.01 -2.45 2.72
C ILE A 189 -4.46 -2.49 4.18
N GLY A 190 -5.72 -2.21 4.44
CA GLY A 190 -6.32 -2.30 5.77
C GLY A 190 -7.11 -3.59 5.92
N LEU A 191 -6.89 -4.34 7.00
CA LEU A 191 -7.65 -5.54 7.33
C LEU A 191 -8.46 -5.33 8.63
N PRO A 192 -9.68 -5.86 8.72
CA PRO A 192 -10.50 -5.76 9.92
C PRO A 192 -9.78 -6.28 11.15
N GLY A 193 -9.57 -5.42 12.15
CA GLY A 193 -8.89 -5.74 13.40
C GLY A 193 -7.38 -5.97 13.31
N ALA A 194 -6.80 -6.07 12.11
CA ALA A 194 -5.37 -6.34 11.90
C ALA A 194 -4.57 -5.10 11.45
N GLY A 195 -5.22 -3.93 11.39
CA GLY A 195 -4.56 -2.65 11.09
C GLY A 195 -4.30 -2.44 9.60
N LYS A 196 -3.39 -1.51 9.31
CA LYS A 196 -3.01 -1.08 7.96
C LYS A 196 -1.57 -1.45 7.66
N HIS A 197 -1.31 -1.85 6.42
CA HIS A 197 0.01 -2.26 5.93
C HIS A 197 0.31 -1.52 4.63
N GLN A 198 1.38 -0.77 4.60
CA GLN A 198 1.88 -0.15 3.37
C GLN A 198 2.75 -1.15 2.62
N VAL A 199 2.46 -1.37 1.35
CA VAL A 199 3.17 -2.31 0.47
C VAL A 199 3.46 -1.66 -0.87
N ALA A 200 4.59 -1.99 -1.47
CA ALA A 200 4.91 -1.70 -2.87
C ALA A 200 4.77 -2.98 -3.69
N LEU A 201 4.48 -2.87 -4.97
CA LEU A 201 4.63 -3.98 -5.90
C LEU A 201 6.13 -4.24 -6.14
N ASP A 202 6.49 -5.50 -6.32
CA ASP A 202 7.87 -5.95 -6.52
C ASP A 202 8.44 -5.51 -7.89
N ASP A 203 7.58 -5.23 -8.85
CA ASP A 203 7.91 -4.83 -10.22
C ASP A 203 7.70 -3.33 -10.49
N GLY A 204 7.38 -2.52 -9.47
CA GLY A 204 7.28 -1.08 -9.61
C GLY A 204 6.05 -0.45 -8.98
N GLN A 205 5.28 0.28 -9.77
CA GLN A 205 4.21 1.14 -9.30
C GLN A 205 2.83 0.51 -9.51
N PHE A 206 1.90 0.83 -8.64
CA PHE A 206 0.50 0.50 -8.81
C PHE A 206 -0.15 1.56 -9.70
N ALA A 207 -0.32 1.21 -10.99
CA ALA A 207 -0.93 2.06 -11.99
C ALA A 207 -2.36 1.59 -12.27
N GLU A 208 -3.34 2.39 -11.93
CA GLU A 208 -4.75 2.04 -12.03
C GLU A 208 -5.60 3.15 -12.67
N CYS A 209 -6.76 2.73 -13.13
CA CYS A 209 -7.80 3.57 -13.71
C CYS A 209 -9.05 3.53 -12.82
N ASP A 210 -9.84 4.61 -12.86
CA ASP A 210 -11.18 4.70 -12.30
C ASP A 210 -11.30 4.70 -10.77
N GLY A 211 -10.19 4.60 -10.04
CA GLY A 211 -10.20 4.60 -8.58
C GLY A 211 -10.95 3.42 -7.96
N THR A 212 -11.09 2.29 -8.70
CA THR A 212 -11.89 1.14 -8.28
C THR A 212 -11.14 -0.17 -8.45
N LEU A 213 -11.41 -1.14 -7.57
CA LEU A 213 -10.87 -2.48 -7.69
C LEU A 213 -11.81 -3.52 -7.06
N THR A 214 -11.61 -4.78 -7.40
CA THR A 214 -12.19 -5.90 -6.66
C THR A 214 -11.14 -6.54 -5.76
N ALA A 215 -11.55 -7.03 -4.60
CA ALA A 215 -10.65 -7.71 -3.67
C ALA A 215 -11.28 -9.00 -3.14
N THR A 216 -10.50 -10.08 -3.14
CA THR A 216 -10.91 -11.30 -2.45
C THR A 216 -10.86 -11.10 -0.94
N ALA A 217 -11.60 -11.92 -0.19
CA ALA A 217 -11.35 -12.07 1.22
C ALA A 217 -9.93 -12.66 1.44
N VAL A 218 -9.43 -12.52 2.67
CA VAL A 218 -8.21 -13.22 3.12
C VAL A 218 -8.41 -14.72 3.02
N THR A 219 -7.44 -15.44 2.46
CA THR A 219 -7.46 -16.90 2.27
C THR A 219 -6.15 -17.54 2.73
N ALA A 220 -6.22 -18.79 3.15
CA ALA A 220 -5.07 -19.63 3.47
C ALA A 220 -4.38 -20.20 2.23
N THR A 221 -5.00 -20.11 1.06
CA THR A 221 -4.48 -20.62 -0.20
C THR A 221 -3.99 -19.45 -1.05
N LYS A 222 -2.77 -19.56 -1.56
CA LYS A 222 -2.21 -18.55 -2.47
C LYS A 222 -3.07 -18.50 -3.75
N PRO A 223 -3.64 -17.33 -4.10
CA PRO A 223 -4.35 -17.17 -5.36
C PRO A 223 -3.38 -17.21 -6.54
N SER A 224 -3.83 -17.71 -7.63
CA SER A 224 -3.12 -17.70 -8.93
C SER A 224 -3.21 -16.33 -9.61
#